data_3530654b47b4b13eb4a3b369e13821b0
#
_entry.id   3530654b47b4b13eb4a3b369e13821b0
#
_cell.length_a   1.000
_cell.length_b   1.000
_cell.length_c   1.000
_cell.angle_alpha   90.00
_cell.angle_beta   90.00
_cell.angle_gamma   90.00
#
_symmetry.space_group_name_H-M   'P 1'
#
loop_
_entity.id
_entity.type
_entity.pdbx_description
1 polymer ?
#
loop_
_entity_poly.entity_id
_entity_poly.type
_entity_poly.pdbx_seq_one_letter_code
_entity_poly.pdbx_strand_id
1 'polypeptide(L)'
;MLLYSKSTRLSSSALTKALIGFITLVGLSLILATVWQMTQSRRERVDSTKTEVSNIVRAAEQQAQDTFRQADNTLRDLIERVEHDGLALDQRARLKKLMARSVENVEGIQALFIYDAQGNWIVSSFPQNTPAKNNSDRAYFAYHREHTDESIHIGSIVESRTTGDKVIPISRRINAPDGTFAGVAL
;
A
#
# COMPACT_ATOMS: atom_id res chain seq x y z
N MET A 1 24.14 94.67 -2.28
CA MET A 1 24.67 93.32 -2.13
C MET A 1 23.66 92.38 -2.81
N LEU A 2 23.89 92.08 -4.08
CA LEU A 2 22.96 91.31 -4.91
C LEU A 2 23.42 89.86 -4.94
N LEU A 3 22.62 88.92 -4.36
CA LEU A 3 22.83 87.51 -4.45
C LEU A 3 22.29 86.97 -5.82
N TYR A 4 23.20 86.64 -6.69
CA TYR A 4 22.92 86.05 -7.99
C TYR A 4 22.60 84.55 -7.79
N SER A 5 21.30 84.22 -7.91
CA SER A 5 20.79 82.79 -7.95
C SER A 5 21.09 82.23 -9.33
N LYS A 6 22.02 81.28 -9.41
CA LYS A 6 22.36 80.54 -10.61
C LYS A 6 21.33 79.40 -10.83
N SER A 7 20.25 79.68 -11.53
CA SER A 7 19.31 78.65 -11.95
C SER A 7 19.95 77.80 -13.04
N THR A 8 20.33 76.56 -12.71
CA THR A 8 20.77 75.55 -13.67
C THR A 8 19.56 75.05 -14.45
N ARG A 9 19.32 75.61 -15.65
CA ARG A 9 18.38 75.05 -16.62
C ARG A 9 18.94 73.75 -17.14
N LEU A 10 18.46 72.59 -16.66
CA LEU A 10 18.70 71.31 -17.28
C LEU A 10 18.16 71.34 -18.72
N SER A 11 19.00 71.03 -19.69
CA SER A 11 18.59 70.92 -21.09
C SER A 11 17.44 69.91 -21.25
N SER A 12 16.38 70.27 -21.98
CA SER A 12 15.22 69.39 -22.20
C SER A 12 15.64 67.98 -22.72
N SER A 13 16.68 67.93 -23.50
CA SER A 13 17.25 66.67 -24.02
C SER A 13 17.90 65.77 -22.92
N ALA A 14 18.46 66.37 -21.89
CA ALA A 14 19.06 65.63 -20.76
C ALA A 14 17.96 65.04 -19.86
N LEU A 15 16.87 65.78 -19.62
CA LEU A 15 15.70 65.29 -18.89
C LEU A 15 15.02 64.15 -19.61
N THR A 16 14.83 64.24 -20.94
CA THR A 16 14.21 63.19 -21.76
C THR A 16 15.06 61.90 -21.71
N LYS A 17 16.39 62.01 -21.86
CA LYS A 17 17.29 60.86 -21.75
C LYS A 17 17.28 60.19 -20.37
N ALA A 18 17.21 60.98 -19.31
CA ALA A 18 17.11 60.46 -17.95
C ALA A 18 15.75 59.75 -17.71
N LEU A 19 14.66 60.29 -18.26
CA LEU A 19 13.34 59.67 -18.17
C LEU A 19 13.28 58.31 -18.92
N ILE A 20 13.82 58.28 -20.15
CA ILE A 20 13.94 57.04 -20.91
C ILE A 20 14.80 56.00 -20.19
N GLY A 21 15.94 56.39 -19.66
CA GLY A 21 16.81 55.52 -18.86
C GLY A 21 16.10 54.95 -17.62
N PHE A 22 15.32 55.77 -16.94
CA PHE A 22 14.56 55.32 -15.78
C PHE A 22 13.46 54.31 -16.15
N ILE A 23 12.71 54.60 -17.21
CA ILE A 23 11.65 53.68 -17.69
C ILE A 23 12.24 52.32 -18.15
N THR A 24 13.38 52.35 -18.87
CA THR A 24 14.04 51.09 -19.29
C THR A 24 14.59 50.31 -18.10
N LEU A 25 15.11 50.95 -17.10
CA LEU A 25 15.64 50.34 -15.88
C LEU A 25 14.49 49.67 -15.08
N VAL A 26 13.36 50.35 -14.91
CA VAL A 26 12.17 49.83 -14.25
C VAL A 26 11.59 48.64 -15.05
N GLY A 27 11.50 48.75 -16.38
CA GLY A 27 11.04 47.68 -17.24
C GLY A 27 11.93 46.42 -17.13
N LEU A 28 13.26 46.60 -17.14
CA LEU A 28 14.23 45.50 -16.99
C LEU A 28 14.11 44.85 -15.60
N SER A 29 13.97 45.65 -14.53
CA SER A 29 13.77 45.17 -13.18
C SER A 29 12.49 44.33 -13.03
N LEU A 30 11.39 44.73 -13.63
CA LEU A 30 10.13 43.99 -13.62
C LEU A 30 10.27 42.65 -14.38
N ILE A 31 10.93 42.66 -15.53
CA ILE A 31 11.19 41.41 -16.28
C ILE A 31 12.04 40.44 -15.47
N LEU A 32 13.11 40.92 -14.86
CA LEU A 32 13.98 40.08 -14.02
C LEU A 32 13.22 39.52 -12.79
N ALA A 33 12.39 40.34 -12.14
CA ALA A 33 11.56 39.91 -11.03
C ALA A 33 10.56 38.84 -11.45
N THR A 34 9.92 39.01 -12.61
CA THR A 34 8.95 38.05 -13.15
C THR A 34 9.62 36.71 -13.51
N VAL A 35 10.77 36.74 -14.15
CA VAL A 35 11.53 35.54 -14.48
C VAL A 35 11.99 34.79 -13.22
N TRP A 36 12.46 35.53 -12.22
CA TRP A 36 12.87 34.95 -10.95
C TRP A 36 11.69 34.30 -10.21
N GLN A 37 10.56 34.98 -10.12
CA GLN A 37 9.33 34.46 -9.53
C GLN A 37 8.85 33.19 -10.26
N MET A 38 8.93 33.16 -11.60
CA MET A 38 8.49 32.02 -12.41
C MET A 38 9.40 30.78 -12.20
N THR A 39 10.71 30.99 -12.03
CA THR A 39 11.67 29.91 -11.76
C THR A 39 11.51 29.36 -10.33
N GLN A 40 11.27 30.23 -9.35
CA GLN A 40 11.03 29.86 -7.97
C GLN A 40 9.75 29.01 -7.86
N SER A 41 8.64 29.46 -8.44
CA SER A 41 7.36 28.75 -8.42
C SER A 41 7.40 27.37 -9.10
N ARG A 42 8.25 27.19 -10.10
CA ARG A 42 8.43 25.87 -10.74
C ARG A 42 9.16 24.89 -9.82
N ARG A 43 10.17 25.33 -9.09
CA ARG A 43 10.93 24.48 -8.14
C ARG A 43 10.04 24.03 -6.98
N GLU A 44 9.28 24.94 -6.38
CA GLU A 44 8.37 24.62 -5.29
C GLU A 44 7.27 23.62 -5.69
N ARG A 45 6.73 23.73 -6.92
CA ARG A 45 5.72 22.78 -7.42
C ARG A 45 6.27 21.39 -7.66
N VAL A 46 7.48 21.26 -8.16
CA VAL A 46 8.11 19.95 -8.39
C VAL A 46 8.46 19.27 -7.07
N ASP A 47 8.95 20.02 -6.10
CA ASP A 47 9.31 19.46 -4.79
C ASP A 47 8.08 19.10 -3.96
N SER A 48 7.00 19.91 -4.01
CA SER A 48 5.73 19.58 -3.34
C SER A 48 5.10 18.32 -3.94
N THR A 49 5.09 18.18 -5.26
CA THR A 49 4.55 16.99 -5.94
C THR A 49 5.34 15.73 -5.60
N LYS A 50 6.67 15.81 -5.53
CA LYS A 50 7.51 14.68 -5.12
C LYS A 50 7.22 14.24 -3.68
N THR A 51 7.05 15.20 -2.77
CA THR A 51 6.74 14.91 -1.37
C THR A 51 5.34 14.29 -1.24
N GLU A 52 4.35 14.80 -1.97
CA GLU A 52 2.99 14.27 -1.98
C GLU A 52 2.93 12.84 -2.53
N VAL A 53 3.57 12.56 -3.67
CA VAL A 53 3.67 11.21 -4.23
C VAL A 53 4.41 10.28 -3.28
N SER A 54 5.50 10.73 -2.66
CA SER A 54 6.24 9.92 -1.67
C SER A 54 5.38 9.58 -0.45
N ASN A 55 4.56 10.51 0.02
CA ASN A 55 3.65 10.28 1.15
C ASN A 55 2.55 9.28 0.81
N ILE A 56 1.98 9.36 -0.41
CA ILE A 56 0.98 8.40 -0.89
C ILE A 56 1.58 6.99 -1.01
N VAL A 57 2.78 6.88 -1.57
CA VAL A 57 3.47 5.58 -1.69
C VAL A 57 3.75 4.98 -0.32
N ARG A 58 4.25 5.77 0.65
CA ARG A 58 4.49 5.31 2.01
C ARG A 58 3.20 4.87 2.72
N ALA A 59 2.12 5.63 2.55
CA ALA A 59 0.82 5.26 3.12
C ALA A 59 0.30 3.94 2.55
N ALA A 60 0.41 3.74 1.23
CA ALA A 60 0.04 2.49 0.57
C ALA A 60 0.92 1.31 1.01
N GLU A 61 2.23 1.53 1.14
CA GLU A 61 3.17 0.52 1.66
C GLU A 61 2.80 0.12 3.09
N GLN A 62 2.55 1.10 3.97
CA GLN A 62 2.18 0.84 5.35
C GLN A 62 0.85 0.09 5.44
N GLN A 63 -0.14 0.48 4.65
CA GLN A 63 -1.43 -0.21 4.60
C GLN A 63 -1.28 -1.66 4.14
N ALA A 64 -0.46 -1.92 3.11
CA ALA A 64 -0.18 -3.28 2.66
C ALA A 64 0.52 -4.11 3.75
N GLN A 65 1.53 -3.55 4.42
CA GLN A 65 2.22 -4.22 5.51
C GLN A 65 1.29 -4.55 6.68
N ASP A 66 0.40 -3.63 7.03
CA ASP A 66 -0.57 -3.85 8.11
C ASP A 66 -1.59 -4.94 7.74
N THR A 67 -2.05 -4.98 6.48
CA THR A 67 -2.92 -6.05 5.99
C THR A 67 -2.23 -7.42 6.04
N PHE A 68 -0.98 -7.52 5.58
CA PHE A 68 -0.21 -8.77 5.67
C PHE A 68 0.02 -9.23 7.11
N ARG A 69 0.32 -8.29 8.01
CA ARG A 69 0.50 -8.59 9.45
C ARG A 69 -0.79 -9.07 10.09
N GLN A 70 -1.92 -8.46 9.77
CA GLN A 70 -3.23 -8.89 10.26
C GLN A 70 -3.61 -10.28 9.74
N ALA A 71 -3.36 -10.54 8.45
CA ALA A 71 -3.55 -11.86 7.87
C ALA A 71 -2.68 -12.93 8.55
N ASP A 72 -1.41 -12.62 8.79
CA ASP A 72 -0.48 -13.51 9.49
C ASP A 72 -0.96 -13.85 10.91
N ASN A 73 -1.36 -12.85 11.69
CA ASN A 73 -1.89 -13.04 13.03
C ASN A 73 -3.17 -13.89 13.00
N THR A 74 -4.07 -13.62 12.05
CA THR A 74 -5.30 -14.40 11.88
C THR A 74 -5.01 -15.87 11.57
N LEU A 75 -4.03 -16.13 10.69
CA LEU A 75 -3.63 -17.50 10.36
C LEU A 75 -2.98 -18.21 11.56
N ARG A 76 -2.16 -17.53 12.34
CA ARG A 76 -1.57 -18.09 13.57
C ARG A 76 -2.63 -18.48 14.58
N ASP A 77 -3.59 -17.60 14.85
CA ASP A 77 -4.68 -17.86 15.77
C ASP A 77 -5.55 -19.06 15.32
N LEU A 78 -5.76 -19.19 13.99
CA LEU A 78 -6.47 -20.33 13.42
C LEU A 78 -5.70 -21.64 13.56
N ILE A 79 -4.38 -21.62 13.31
CA ILE A 79 -3.52 -22.81 13.41
C ILE A 79 -3.45 -23.26 14.86
N GLU A 80 -3.19 -22.37 15.80
CA GLU A 80 -3.16 -22.71 17.24
C GLU A 80 -4.44 -23.41 17.68
N ARG A 81 -5.62 -22.94 17.22
CA ARG A 81 -6.90 -23.57 17.50
C ARG A 81 -7.03 -24.94 16.85
N VAL A 82 -6.60 -25.09 15.60
CA VAL A 82 -6.63 -26.37 14.87
C VAL A 82 -5.74 -27.39 15.56
N GLU A 83 -4.54 -26.98 15.98
CA GLU A 83 -3.57 -27.86 16.64
C GLU A 83 -4.04 -28.23 18.08
N HIS A 84 -4.69 -27.30 18.78
CA HIS A 84 -5.14 -27.55 20.16
C HIS A 84 -6.49 -28.29 20.22
N ASP A 85 -7.49 -27.83 19.44
CA ASP A 85 -8.88 -28.33 19.51
C ASP A 85 -9.15 -29.44 18.49
N GLY A 86 -8.32 -29.59 17.49
CA GLY A 86 -8.48 -30.52 16.39
C GLY A 86 -9.54 -30.07 15.35
N LEU A 87 -9.89 -30.96 14.43
CA LEU A 87 -10.82 -30.74 13.33
C LEU A 87 -12.05 -31.66 13.37
N ALA A 88 -12.54 -32.01 14.57
CA ALA A 88 -13.80 -32.73 14.74
C ALA A 88 -14.99 -31.91 14.19
N LEU A 89 -16.13 -32.54 13.89
CA LEU A 89 -17.24 -31.88 13.21
C LEU A 89 -17.79 -30.65 13.95
N ASP A 90 -17.88 -30.73 15.27
CA ASP A 90 -18.31 -29.63 16.13
C ASP A 90 -17.30 -28.49 16.15
N GLN A 91 -16.01 -28.81 16.13
CA GLN A 91 -14.92 -27.84 16.06
C GLN A 91 -14.90 -27.13 14.71
N ARG A 92 -15.13 -27.85 13.59
CA ARG A 92 -15.24 -27.23 12.26
C ARG A 92 -16.35 -26.18 12.18
N ALA A 93 -17.49 -26.44 12.82
CA ALA A 93 -18.61 -25.49 12.84
C ALA A 93 -18.26 -24.20 13.62
N ARG A 94 -17.56 -24.33 14.75
CA ARG A 94 -17.07 -23.21 15.55
C ARG A 94 -16.00 -22.42 14.76
N LEU A 95 -15.05 -23.13 14.19
CA LEU A 95 -13.96 -22.55 13.39
C LEU A 95 -14.51 -21.77 12.19
N LYS A 96 -15.47 -22.33 11.45
CA LYS A 96 -16.17 -21.67 10.35
C LYS A 96 -16.77 -20.33 10.78
N LYS A 97 -17.47 -20.29 11.91
CA LYS A 97 -18.08 -19.08 12.44
C LYS A 97 -17.03 -18.03 12.82
N LEU A 98 -15.91 -18.47 13.39
CA LEU A 98 -14.79 -17.60 13.75
C LEU A 98 -14.13 -17.03 12.47
N MET A 99 -13.84 -17.88 11.49
CA MET A 99 -13.25 -17.46 10.21
C MET A 99 -14.14 -16.45 9.47
N ALA A 100 -15.46 -16.66 9.44
CA ALA A 100 -16.39 -15.72 8.84
C ALA A 100 -16.33 -14.34 9.52
N ARG A 101 -16.32 -14.31 10.86
CA ARG A 101 -16.16 -13.06 11.62
C ARG A 101 -14.82 -12.38 11.38
N SER A 102 -13.74 -13.15 11.25
CA SER A 102 -12.41 -12.59 10.98
C SER A 102 -12.38 -11.90 9.62
N VAL A 103 -13.01 -12.50 8.59
CA VAL A 103 -13.14 -11.89 7.25
C VAL A 103 -13.98 -10.60 7.30
N GLU A 104 -15.05 -10.56 8.08
CA GLU A 104 -15.88 -9.36 8.23
C GLU A 104 -15.13 -8.20 8.93
N ASN A 105 -14.22 -8.52 9.87
CA ASN A 105 -13.54 -7.53 10.69
C ASN A 105 -12.19 -7.07 10.15
N VAL A 106 -11.59 -7.79 9.21
CA VAL A 106 -10.26 -7.47 8.66
C VAL A 106 -10.39 -7.06 7.19
N GLU A 107 -10.25 -5.78 6.95
CA GLU A 107 -10.27 -5.24 5.60
C GLU A 107 -9.12 -5.82 4.76
N GLY A 108 -9.44 -6.25 3.54
CA GLY A 108 -8.47 -6.84 2.61
C GLY A 108 -8.38 -8.36 2.66
N ILE A 109 -8.97 -9.05 3.65
CA ILE A 109 -9.09 -10.51 3.65
C ILE A 109 -10.38 -10.90 2.93
N GLN A 110 -10.25 -11.58 1.79
CA GLN A 110 -11.41 -12.05 1.02
C GLN A 110 -12.02 -13.32 1.60
N ALA A 111 -11.19 -14.25 2.03
CA ALA A 111 -11.61 -15.53 2.58
C ALA A 111 -10.49 -16.22 3.36
N LEU A 112 -10.90 -17.13 4.24
CA LEU A 112 -10.02 -18.03 4.99
C LEU A 112 -10.37 -19.49 4.69
N PHE A 113 -9.34 -20.33 4.61
CA PHE A 113 -9.47 -21.76 4.33
C PHE A 113 -8.53 -22.59 5.18
N ILE A 114 -8.96 -23.79 5.53
CA ILE A 114 -8.11 -24.85 6.11
C ILE A 114 -8.16 -26.02 5.16
N TYR A 115 -7.01 -26.49 4.74
CA TYR A 115 -6.80 -27.67 3.90
C TYR A 115 -6.15 -28.79 4.70
N ASP A 116 -6.49 -30.05 4.43
CA ASP A 116 -5.76 -31.20 4.96
C ASP A 116 -4.42 -31.45 4.23
N ALA A 117 -3.70 -32.47 4.66
CA ALA A 117 -2.41 -32.86 4.05
C ALA A 117 -2.53 -33.27 2.58
N GLN A 118 -3.71 -33.63 2.11
CA GLN A 118 -4.01 -33.98 0.72
C GLN A 118 -4.52 -32.79 -0.10
N GLY A 119 -4.68 -31.61 0.51
CA GLY A 119 -5.15 -30.39 -0.13
C GLY A 119 -6.67 -30.28 -0.23
N ASN A 120 -7.42 -31.17 0.43
CA ASN A 120 -8.88 -31.08 0.46
C ASN A 120 -9.35 -29.95 1.39
N TRP A 121 -10.45 -29.32 1.04
CA TRP A 121 -11.07 -28.27 1.84
C TRP A 121 -11.75 -28.84 3.06
N ILE A 122 -11.27 -28.53 4.26
CA ILE A 122 -11.84 -28.95 5.53
C ILE A 122 -12.79 -27.91 6.10
N VAL A 123 -12.36 -26.63 6.14
CA VAL A 123 -13.15 -25.49 6.61
C VAL A 123 -12.92 -24.30 5.68
N SER A 124 -13.98 -23.53 5.47
CA SER A 124 -13.92 -22.27 4.70
C SER A 124 -14.80 -21.22 5.38
N SER A 125 -14.40 -19.95 5.32
CA SER A 125 -15.19 -18.80 5.79
C SER A 125 -16.45 -18.54 4.94
N PHE A 126 -16.52 -19.09 3.72
CA PHE A 126 -17.68 -18.89 2.86
C PHE A 126 -18.96 -19.49 3.44
N PRO A 127 -20.10 -18.77 3.35
CA PRO A 127 -21.38 -19.24 3.87
C PRO A 127 -21.94 -20.45 3.11
N GLN A 128 -21.62 -20.60 1.83
CA GLN A 128 -22.15 -21.65 0.98
C GLN A 128 -21.34 -22.94 1.11
N ASN A 129 -22.02 -24.09 1.00
CA ASN A 129 -21.40 -25.39 0.78
C ASN A 129 -20.79 -25.41 -0.63
N THR A 130 -19.61 -24.86 -0.77
CA THR A 130 -18.85 -24.96 -2.02
C THR A 130 -18.50 -26.44 -2.21
N PRO A 131 -18.69 -27.01 -3.41
CA PRO A 131 -18.30 -28.39 -3.67
C PRO A 131 -16.86 -28.60 -3.22
N ALA A 132 -16.62 -29.76 -2.61
CA ALA A 132 -15.27 -30.11 -2.13
C ALA A 132 -14.28 -29.96 -3.28
N LYS A 133 -13.38 -28.98 -3.15
CA LYS A 133 -12.30 -28.73 -4.09
C LYS A 133 -10.99 -29.16 -3.45
N ASN A 134 -10.02 -29.45 -4.28
CA ASN A 134 -8.68 -29.78 -3.85
C ASN A 134 -7.72 -28.72 -4.37
N ASN A 135 -6.79 -28.30 -3.54
CA ASN A 135 -5.81 -27.25 -3.85
C ASN A 135 -4.35 -27.75 -3.75
N SER A 136 -4.15 -29.08 -3.77
CA SER A 136 -2.81 -29.67 -3.70
C SER A 136 -1.87 -29.30 -4.87
N ASP A 137 -2.44 -28.85 -5.98
CA ASP A 137 -1.74 -28.39 -7.18
C ASP A 137 -1.35 -26.90 -7.12
N ARG A 138 -1.79 -26.15 -6.10
CA ARG A 138 -1.45 -24.75 -5.93
C ARG A 138 -0.01 -24.57 -5.41
N ALA A 139 0.70 -23.57 -5.93
CA ALA A 139 2.08 -23.30 -5.58
C ALA A 139 2.30 -23.11 -4.07
N TYR A 140 1.41 -22.39 -3.38
CA TYR A 140 1.49 -22.19 -1.93
C TYR A 140 1.33 -23.49 -1.15
N PHE A 141 0.50 -24.43 -1.64
CA PHE A 141 0.33 -25.73 -1.01
C PHE A 141 1.58 -26.61 -1.19
N ALA A 142 2.11 -26.67 -2.41
CA ALA A 142 3.36 -27.38 -2.71
C ALA A 142 4.51 -26.84 -1.88
N TYR A 143 4.63 -25.51 -1.75
CA TYR A 143 5.62 -24.87 -0.91
C TYR A 143 5.61 -25.42 0.53
N HIS A 144 4.47 -25.39 1.21
CA HIS A 144 4.38 -25.83 2.60
C HIS A 144 4.52 -27.35 2.76
N ARG A 145 4.22 -28.13 1.75
CA ARG A 145 4.49 -29.59 1.77
C ARG A 145 5.98 -29.90 1.71
N GLU A 146 6.76 -29.07 0.98
CA GLU A 146 8.18 -29.27 0.75
C GLU A 146 9.07 -28.59 1.78
N HIS A 147 8.57 -27.56 2.44
CA HIS A 147 9.31 -26.76 3.43
C HIS A 147 8.72 -26.95 4.82
N THR A 148 9.58 -27.06 5.82
CA THR A 148 9.19 -27.29 7.22
C THR A 148 9.13 -26.02 8.05
N ASP A 149 9.47 -24.87 7.46
CA ASP A 149 9.38 -23.61 8.18
C ASP A 149 7.91 -23.22 8.45
N GLU A 150 7.70 -22.59 9.60
CA GLU A 150 6.38 -22.12 10.04
C GLU A 150 6.12 -20.64 9.66
N SER A 151 6.99 -20.09 8.83
CA SER A 151 6.83 -18.71 8.39
C SER A 151 5.64 -18.53 7.45
N ILE A 152 5.15 -17.30 7.39
CA ILE A 152 4.13 -16.91 6.41
C ILE A 152 4.72 -17.04 5.00
N HIS A 153 3.95 -17.63 4.09
CA HIS A 153 4.27 -17.64 2.67
C HIS A 153 3.27 -16.75 1.90
N ILE A 154 3.82 -15.76 1.21
CA ILE A 154 3.07 -14.85 0.34
C ILE A 154 3.30 -15.31 -1.10
N GLY A 155 2.26 -15.86 -1.72
CA GLY A 155 2.34 -16.37 -3.08
C GLY A 155 2.14 -15.30 -4.15
N SER A 156 2.34 -15.70 -5.41
CA SER A 156 2.01 -14.85 -6.56
C SER A 156 0.50 -14.68 -6.70
N ILE A 157 0.07 -13.62 -7.40
CA ILE A 157 -1.35 -13.38 -7.71
C ILE A 157 -1.93 -14.58 -8.46
N VAL A 158 -3.05 -15.10 -7.97
CA VAL A 158 -3.78 -16.21 -8.56
C VAL A 158 -5.27 -15.86 -8.72
N GLU A 159 -5.95 -16.59 -9.60
CA GLU A 159 -7.41 -16.54 -9.68
C GLU A 159 -8.02 -17.44 -8.60
N SER A 160 -8.93 -16.86 -7.81
CA SER A 160 -9.68 -17.57 -6.77
C SER A 160 -10.59 -18.61 -7.40
N ARG A 161 -10.49 -19.87 -6.94
CA ARG A 161 -11.39 -20.95 -7.38
C ARG A 161 -12.82 -20.76 -6.90
N THR A 162 -13.04 -19.86 -5.96
CA THR A 162 -14.35 -19.63 -5.34
C THR A 162 -15.08 -18.47 -6.00
N THR A 163 -14.40 -17.34 -6.21
CA THR A 163 -15.00 -16.09 -6.70
C THR A 163 -14.58 -15.73 -8.11
N GLY A 164 -13.47 -16.28 -8.62
CA GLY A 164 -12.87 -15.86 -9.89
C GLY A 164 -12.00 -14.60 -9.79
N ASP A 165 -11.97 -13.95 -8.64
CA ASP A 165 -11.18 -12.74 -8.45
C ASP A 165 -9.67 -13.03 -8.41
N LYS A 166 -8.89 -12.00 -8.72
CA LYS A 166 -7.43 -12.03 -8.52
C LYS A 166 -7.10 -11.76 -7.07
N VAL A 167 -6.42 -12.70 -6.44
CA VAL A 167 -6.04 -12.64 -5.01
C VAL A 167 -4.57 -12.95 -4.82
N ILE A 168 -4.01 -12.44 -3.73
CA ILE A 168 -2.67 -12.83 -3.25
C ILE A 168 -2.89 -13.88 -2.17
N PRO A 169 -2.48 -15.14 -2.38
CA PRO A 169 -2.57 -16.17 -1.36
C PRO A 169 -1.53 -15.92 -0.27
N ILE A 170 -2.02 -15.83 0.97
CA ILE A 170 -1.20 -15.73 2.17
C ILE A 170 -1.45 -16.99 2.96
N SER A 171 -0.41 -17.78 3.21
CA SER A 171 -0.56 -19.13 3.74
C SER A 171 0.46 -19.48 4.81
N ARG A 172 0.09 -20.43 5.66
CA ARG A 172 0.95 -21.04 6.68
C ARG A 172 0.76 -22.54 6.70
N ARG A 173 1.85 -23.24 7.03
CA ARG A 173 1.86 -24.65 7.27
C ARG A 173 1.13 -24.98 8.58
N ILE A 174 0.36 -26.07 8.58
CA ILE A 174 -0.19 -26.71 9.77
C ILE A 174 0.61 -27.98 10.02
N ASN A 175 1.06 -28.17 11.24
CA ASN A 175 1.79 -29.35 11.66
C ASN A 175 0.91 -30.26 12.53
N ALA A 176 1.12 -31.55 12.44
CA ALA A 176 0.64 -32.51 13.42
C ALA A 176 1.53 -32.44 14.69
N PRO A 177 1.10 -32.99 15.83
CA PRO A 177 1.88 -32.98 17.08
C PRO A 177 3.28 -33.58 16.96
N ASP A 178 3.51 -34.46 16.00
CA ASP A 178 4.81 -35.05 15.68
C ASP A 178 5.68 -34.22 14.73
N GLY A 179 5.22 -33.03 14.33
CA GLY A 179 5.88 -32.13 13.38
C GLY A 179 5.68 -32.47 11.91
N THR A 180 4.94 -33.54 11.59
CA THR A 180 4.63 -33.88 10.19
C THR A 180 3.63 -32.91 9.57
N PHE A 181 3.63 -32.83 8.24
CA PHE A 181 2.70 -31.96 7.49
C PHE A 181 1.27 -32.41 7.65
N ALA A 182 0.44 -31.59 8.26
CA ALA A 182 -1.00 -31.84 8.48
C ALA A 182 -1.88 -31.07 7.52
N GLY A 183 -1.38 -29.98 6.92
CA GLY A 183 -2.19 -29.18 5.99
C GLY A 183 -1.71 -27.74 5.84
N VAL A 184 -2.59 -26.89 5.33
CA VAL A 184 -2.32 -25.47 5.09
C VAL A 184 -3.51 -24.62 5.53
N ALA A 185 -3.23 -23.54 6.25
CA ALA A 185 -4.14 -22.42 6.48
C ALA A 185 -3.88 -21.33 5.44
N LEU A 186 -4.94 -20.81 4.84
CA LEU A 186 -4.91 -19.78 3.78
C LEU A 186 -5.86 -18.64 4.12
#